data_ab7cb03f5e279f4931b72bb26ea39b2d
#
_entry.id   ab7cb03f5e279f4931b72bb26ea39b2d
#
_cell.length_a   1.000
_cell.length_b   1.000
_cell.length_c   1.000
_cell.angle_alpha   90.00
_cell.angle_beta   90.00
_cell.angle_gamma   90.00
#
_symmetry.space_group_name_H-M   'P 1'
#
loop_
_entity.id
_entity.type
_entity.pdbx_description
1 polymer ?
#
loop_
_entity_poly.entity_id
_entity_poly.type
_entity_poly.pdbx_seq_one_letter_code
_entity_poly.pdbx_strand_id
1 'polypeptide(L)'
;MRMSFVRFAVWGCCMFLVLTGCGRGNTGGTGGGNSTMQGGMDARLFDRSVAENDELLRQGDAGLDKQVPGVSPQKSTPGGGTGVRTLQETQDMTPVWPNPAIAPQAGGYAENVLSTAAMYYGTPYEYGSDRSDPSTFDCSDYTRWTYLYALGMDLPPDSRSQAQYVRNFSSRVYTDIHQAQRGDLLFFIGYRGGQPDAYRGASKAMGNISHCGLYLGNGKMIHTASVRTGGVRIDNVFDNHLEYRFVIGGSVLQLK
;
A
#
# COMPACT_ATOMS: atom_id res chain seq x y z
N MET A 1 -49.73 -14.10 -36.03
CA MET A 1 -50.61 -13.52 -35.00
C MET A 1 -49.88 -12.36 -34.34
N ARG A 2 -50.36 -11.15 -34.59
CA ARG A 2 -49.81 -9.88 -34.06
C ARG A 2 -50.41 -9.61 -32.67
N MET A 3 -49.62 -9.03 -31.77
CA MET A 3 -50.05 -8.18 -30.69
C MET A 3 -48.80 -7.64 -30.03
N SER A 4 -48.41 -6.47 -30.16
CA SER A 4 -48.87 -5.12 -29.73
C SER A 4 -48.25 -4.70 -28.42
N PHE A 5 -47.50 -3.63 -28.56
CA PHE A 5 -46.83 -2.79 -27.56
C PHE A 5 -47.79 -2.20 -26.53
N VAL A 6 -47.35 -2.05 -25.31
CA VAL A 6 -47.80 -0.98 -24.42
C VAL A 6 -46.59 -0.32 -23.73
N ARG A 7 -46.42 0.96 -24.09
CA ARG A 7 -45.52 1.90 -23.40
C ARG A 7 -46.32 2.55 -22.26
N PHE A 8 -45.76 2.62 -21.08
CA PHE A 8 -46.17 3.59 -20.05
C PHE A 8 -45.03 4.54 -19.76
N ALA A 9 -45.25 5.78 -20.14
CA ALA A 9 -44.48 6.93 -19.67
C ALA A 9 -45.21 7.51 -18.45
N VAL A 10 -44.50 7.76 -17.37
CA VAL A 10 -45.00 8.57 -16.26
C VAL A 10 -44.04 9.72 -16.03
N TRP A 11 -44.55 10.88 -16.31
CA TRP A 11 -44.02 12.20 -15.94
C TRP A 11 -44.41 12.52 -14.48
N GLY A 12 -43.56 13.19 -13.77
CA GLY A 12 -43.87 13.77 -12.46
C GLY A 12 -42.65 14.46 -11.88
N CYS A 13 -42.43 15.60 -12.20
CA CYS A 13 -42.70 16.90 -11.59
C CYS A 13 -41.71 17.27 -10.47
N CYS A 14 -40.93 18.28 -10.78
CA CYS A 14 -40.05 19.06 -9.90
C CYS A 14 -40.82 19.70 -8.76
N MET A 15 -40.20 19.77 -7.57
CA MET A 15 -40.41 20.89 -6.65
C MET A 15 -39.07 21.30 -6.02
N PHE A 16 -38.62 22.48 -6.42
CA PHE A 16 -37.59 23.27 -5.74
C PHE A 16 -38.18 23.87 -4.46
N LEU A 17 -37.50 23.70 -3.35
CA LEU A 17 -37.73 24.50 -2.16
C LEU A 17 -36.40 25.15 -1.76
N VAL A 18 -36.34 26.45 -2.08
CA VAL A 18 -35.31 27.37 -1.55
C VAL A 18 -35.78 27.82 -0.18
N LEU A 19 -34.97 27.60 0.84
CA LEU A 19 -35.10 28.29 2.13
C LEU A 19 -33.78 28.96 2.48
N THR A 20 -33.75 30.25 2.29
CA THR A 20 -32.82 31.20 2.89
C THR A 20 -33.10 31.34 4.39
N GLY A 21 -32.10 31.19 5.23
CA GLY A 21 -32.17 31.49 6.67
C GLY A 21 -30.82 31.95 7.21
N CYS A 22 -30.66 33.26 7.33
CA CYS A 22 -29.60 33.87 8.14
C CYS A 22 -29.92 33.71 9.62
N GLY A 23 -28.93 33.27 10.41
CA GLY A 23 -29.03 33.26 11.87
C GLY A 23 -27.64 33.26 12.52
N ARG A 24 -27.28 34.43 13.05
CA ARG A 24 -26.07 34.68 13.87
C ARG A 24 -26.38 34.27 15.32
N GLY A 25 -25.52 33.51 15.98
CA GLY A 25 -25.63 33.22 17.40
C GLY A 25 -24.36 32.56 17.96
N ASN A 26 -23.64 33.36 18.71
CA ASN A 26 -22.42 32.97 19.45
C ASN A 26 -22.83 32.52 20.85
N THR A 27 -22.45 31.32 21.32
CA THR A 27 -22.17 31.04 22.74
C THR A 27 -21.40 29.73 22.89
N GLY A 28 -20.40 29.72 23.78
CA GLY A 28 -19.51 28.61 24.07
C GLY A 28 -20.20 27.47 24.86
N GLY A 29 -19.62 26.28 24.75
CA GLY A 29 -20.01 25.11 25.53
C GLY A 29 -18.95 24.02 25.37
N THR A 30 -18.22 23.77 26.44
CA THR A 30 -17.33 22.62 26.62
C THR A 30 -18.17 21.34 26.67
N GLY A 31 -17.84 20.36 25.83
CA GLY A 31 -18.45 19.05 25.89
C GLY A 31 -17.65 18.05 25.07
N GLY A 32 -17.03 17.07 25.73
CA GLY A 32 -16.34 15.98 25.10
C GLY A 32 -17.27 15.17 24.21
N GLY A 33 -16.96 15.09 22.93
CA GLY A 33 -17.68 14.33 21.94
C GLY A 33 -16.78 13.27 21.33
N ASN A 34 -17.13 12.03 21.55
CA ASN A 34 -16.62 10.84 20.87
C ASN A 34 -16.77 11.03 19.36
N SER A 35 -15.69 11.38 18.68
CA SER A 35 -15.69 11.47 17.21
C SER A 35 -15.52 10.09 16.63
N THR A 36 -16.60 9.44 16.29
CA THR A 36 -16.61 8.35 15.30
C THR A 36 -16.09 8.93 13.99
N MET A 37 -14.84 8.57 13.64
CA MET A 37 -14.26 8.91 12.34
C MET A 37 -14.97 8.09 11.24
N GLN A 38 -16.03 8.66 10.71
CA GLN A 38 -16.70 8.22 9.49
C GLN A 38 -16.18 9.10 8.34
N GLY A 39 -14.89 8.92 8.02
CA GLY A 39 -14.22 9.63 6.92
C GLY A 39 -14.09 8.71 5.73
N GLY A 40 -15.06 8.72 4.83
CA GLY A 40 -14.84 8.30 3.46
C GLY A 40 -13.70 9.13 2.87
N MET A 41 -12.66 8.47 2.36
CA MET A 41 -11.47 9.11 1.81
C MET A 41 -11.87 9.97 0.61
N ASP A 42 -11.61 11.28 0.68
CA ASP A 42 -11.88 12.18 -0.43
C ASP A 42 -10.98 11.80 -1.62
N ALA A 43 -11.60 11.36 -2.72
CA ALA A 43 -10.91 11.02 -3.97
C ALA A 43 -10.00 12.16 -4.47
N ARG A 44 -10.26 13.40 -4.08
CA ARG A 44 -9.46 14.59 -4.39
C ARG A 44 -8.11 14.61 -3.67
N LEU A 45 -7.99 13.95 -2.49
CA LEU A 45 -6.70 13.79 -1.81
C LEU A 45 -5.76 12.89 -2.60
N PHE A 46 -6.31 11.84 -3.24
CA PHE A 46 -5.54 10.96 -4.13
C PHE A 46 -5.10 11.68 -5.41
N ASP A 47 -5.94 12.51 -5.99
CA ASP A 47 -5.66 13.19 -7.26
C ASP A 47 -4.63 14.32 -7.07
N ARG A 48 -4.72 15.06 -5.97
CA ARG A 48 -3.79 16.14 -5.65
C ARG A 48 -2.40 15.63 -5.30
N SER A 49 -2.31 14.54 -4.54
CA SER A 49 -1.01 13.92 -4.17
C SER A 49 -0.26 13.37 -5.38
N VAL A 50 -0.97 12.93 -6.41
CA VAL A 50 -0.40 12.41 -7.66
C VAL A 50 0.24 13.52 -8.50
N ALA A 51 -0.40 14.69 -8.60
CA ALA A 51 0.15 15.82 -9.36
C ALA A 51 1.39 16.44 -8.69
N GLU A 52 1.40 16.51 -7.35
CA GLU A 52 2.55 16.99 -6.58
C GLU A 52 3.72 15.98 -6.56
N ASN A 53 3.43 14.69 -6.66
CA ASN A 53 4.44 13.63 -6.69
C ASN A 53 5.14 13.48 -8.05
N ASP A 54 4.55 13.94 -9.16
CA ASP A 54 5.18 13.83 -10.48
C ASP A 54 6.49 14.62 -10.55
N GLU A 55 6.59 15.78 -9.90
CA GLU A 55 7.82 16.55 -9.81
C GLU A 55 8.83 15.93 -8.84
N LEU A 56 8.36 15.40 -7.70
CA LEU A 56 9.19 14.67 -6.74
C LEU A 56 9.69 13.34 -7.31
N LEU A 57 8.90 12.67 -8.16
CA LEU A 57 9.32 11.47 -8.89
C LEU A 57 10.48 11.74 -9.83
N ARG A 58 10.46 12.87 -10.54
CA ARG A 58 11.56 13.28 -11.44
C ARG A 58 12.85 13.61 -10.68
N GLN A 59 12.75 14.09 -9.44
CA GLN A 59 13.89 14.43 -8.60
C GLN A 59 14.33 13.30 -7.69
N GLY A 60 13.43 12.39 -7.28
CA GLY A 60 13.66 11.36 -6.27
C GLY A 60 14.42 10.14 -6.75
N ASP A 61 14.26 9.76 -8.04
CA ASP A 61 14.89 8.56 -8.59
C ASP A 61 16.43 8.69 -8.69
N ALA A 62 16.94 9.92 -8.88
CA ALA A 62 18.36 10.19 -8.90
C ALA A 62 19.07 9.99 -7.54
N GLY A 63 18.34 9.69 -6.50
CA GLY A 63 18.80 9.68 -5.13
C GLY A 63 18.91 8.37 -4.41
N LEU A 64 18.34 7.32 -4.96
CA LEU A 64 18.41 5.98 -4.36
C LEU A 64 19.81 5.33 -4.50
N ASP A 65 20.66 5.85 -5.38
CA ASP A 65 22.01 5.32 -5.66
C ASP A 65 23.11 5.79 -4.72
N LYS A 66 22.87 6.81 -3.92
CA LYS A 66 23.92 7.30 -3.00
C LYS A 66 23.66 6.75 -1.61
N GLN A 67 24.44 5.71 -1.26
CA GLN A 67 24.70 5.38 0.14
C GLN A 67 25.01 6.66 0.91
N VAL A 68 24.28 6.90 1.99
CA VAL A 68 24.55 8.03 2.89
C VAL A 68 26.01 7.91 3.34
N PRO A 69 26.90 8.90 3.04
CA PRO A 69 28.26 8.85 3.55
C PRO A 69 28.20 8.91 5.07
N GLY A 70 28.62 7.85 5.75
CA GLY A 70 28.69 7.79 7.21
C GLY A 70 27.90 6.67 7.86
N VAL A 71 27.01 5.96 7.14
CA VAL A 71 26.44 4.70 7.62
C VAL A 71 27.29 3.56 7.07
N SER A 72 28.40 3.29 7.72
CA SER A 72 29.10 2.01 7.54
C SER A 72 28.14 0.89 7.94
N PRO A 73 28.09 -0.23 7.16
CA PRO A 73 27.39 -1.41 7.64
C PRO A 73 27.95 -1.74 9.02
N GLN A 74 27.11 -1.70 10.04
CA GLN A 74 27.52 -2.09 11.38
C GLN A 74 28.11 -3.49 11.29
N LYS A 75 29.41 -3.55 11.51
CA LYS A 75 30.16 -4.78 11.64
C LYS A 75 29.54 -5.53 12.81
N SER A 76 28.74 -6.54 12.50
CA SER A 76 28.14 -7.42 13.48
C SER A 76 29.22 -7.95 14.39
N THR A 77 29.08 -7.71 15.68
CA THR A 77 29.92 -8.29 16.74
C THR A 77 29.92 -9.82 16.58
N PRO A 78 31.08 -10.51 16.68
CA PRO A 78 31.12 -11.95 16.61
C PRO A 78 30.38 -12.55 17.81
N GLY A 79 29.18 -13.03 17.58
CA GLY A 79 28.29 -13.58 18.62
C GLY A 79 26.80 -13.46 18.29
N GLY A 80 26.42 -12.53 17.43
CA GLY A 80 25.07 -12.46 16.87
C GLY A 80 25.02 -13.26 15.58
N GLY A 81 24.25 -14.33 15.53
CA GLY A 81 24.11 -15.16 14.35
C GLY A 81 23.80 -14.30 13.13
N THR A 82 24.64 -14.41 12.11
CA THR A 82 24.34 -13.96 10.77
C THR A 82 23.18 -14.81 10.27
N GLY A 83 21.96 -14.35 10.61
CA GLY A 83 20.75 -15.04 10.19
C GLY A 83 20.53 -14.85 8.69
N VAL A 84 21.23 -15.64 7.90
CA VAL A 84 20.62 -16.16 6.69
C VAL A 84 19.46 -17.00 7.22
N ARG A 85 18.24 -16.42 7.23
CA ARG A 85 17.03 -17.20 7.50
C ARG A 85 17.01 -18.33 6.50
N THR A 86 17.30 -19.51 6.97
CA THR A 86 17.33 -20.71 6.16
C THR A 86 15.92 -21.02 5.67
N LEU A 87 15.79 -21.78 4.60
CA LEU A 87 14.51 -22.25 4.06
C LEU A 87 13.61 -22.92 5.13
N GLN A 88 14.20 -23.31 6.26
CA GLN A 88 13.51 -23.89 7.41
C GLN A 88 12.56 -22.90 8.11
N GLU A 89 12.94 -21.61 8.21
CA GLU A 89 12.09 -20.57 8.84
C GLU A 89 10.85 -20.23 8.00
N THR A 90 10.84 -20.57 6.71
CA THR A 90 9.69 -20.39 5.84
C THR A 90 8.68 -21.54 5.90
N GLN A 91 9.04 -22.69 6.49
CA GLN A 91 8.15 -23.85 6.61
C GLN A 91 7.12 -23.69 7.74
N ASP A 92 7.40 -22.83 8.72
CA ASP A 92 6.52 -22.60 9.88
C ASP A 92 5.53 -21.46 9.68
N MET A 93 5.49 -20.83 8.50
CA MET A 93 4.50 -19.81 8.19
C MET A 93 3.11 -20.43 8.08
N THR A 94 2.14 -19.82 8.77
CA THR A 94 0.72 -20.17 8.66
C THR A 94 -0.07 -19.06 7.98
N PRO A 95 -1.13 -19.41 7.22
CA PRO A 95 -2.00 -18.39 6.66
C PRO A 95 -2.74 -17.64 7.77
N VAL A 96 -2.87 -16.32 7.61
CA VAL A 96 -3.66 -15.45 8.48
C VAL A 96 -4.88 -14.95 7.73
N TRP A 97 -6.00 -14.84 8.39
CA TRP A 97 -7.29 -14.46 7.81
C TRP A 97 -7.77 -13.16 8.42
N PRO A 98 -8.60 -12.38 7.68
CA PRO A 98 -9.26 -11.22 8.26
C PRO A 98 -10.03 -11.58 9.53
N ASN A 99 -9.95 -10.73 10.54
CA ASN A 99 -10.76 -10.89 11.75
C ASN A 99 -12.25 -10.89 11.39
N PRO A 100 -12.99 -11.95 11.71
CA PRO A 100 -14.41 -12.10 11.34
C PRO A 100 -15.33 -11.03 11.94
N ALA A 101 -14.88 -10.31 12.98
CA ALA A 101 -15.62 -9.18 13.55
C ALA A 101 -15.50 -7.89 12.71
N ILE A 102 -14.60 -7.84 11.73
CA ILE A 102 -14.41 -6.68 10.86
C ILE A 102 -15.22 -6.89 9.57
N ALA A 103 -16.19 -6.02 9.35
CA ALA A 103 -16.97 -6.04 8.10
C ALA A 103 -16.15 -5.47 6.93
N PRO A 104 -16.24 -6.08 5.73
CA PRO A 104 -15.64 -5.48 4.53
C PRO A 104 -16.33 -4.17 4.17
N GLN A 105 -15.56 -3.18 3.73
CA GLN A 105 -16.10 -1.96 3.12
C GLN A 105 -16.74 -2.25 1.75
N ALA A 106 -17.45 -1.27 1.19
CA ALA A 106 -17.92 -1.34 -0.19
C ALA A 106 -16.70 -1.52 -1.12
N GLY A 107 -16.66 -2.66 -1.85
CA GLY A 107 -15.47 -3.08 -2.62
C GLY A 107 -14.64 -4.19 -1.95
N GLY A 108 -14.99 -4.61 -0.73
CA GLY A 108 -14.37 -5.74 -0.04
C GLY A 108 -13.24 -5.35 0.92
N TYR A 109 -12.56 -6.35 1.47
CA TYR A 109 -11.48 -6.16 2.43
C TYR A 109 -10.27 -5.39 1.88
N ALA A 110 -10.06 -5.38 0.57
CA ALA A 110 -9.03 -4.56 -0.05
C ALA A 110 -9.24 -3.07 0.28
N GLU A 111 -10.47 -2.59 0.33
CA GLU A 111 -10.77 -1.19 0.67
C GLU A 111 -10.51 -0.88 2.14
N ASN A 112 -10.71 -1.82 3.06
CA ASN A 112 -10.30 -1.65 4.46
C ASN A 112 -8.78 -1.41 4.54
N VAL A 113 -8.00 -2.25 3.84
CA VAL A 113 -6.54 -2.15 3.82
C VAL A 113 -6.09 -0.84 3.21
N LEU A 114 -6.61 -0.47 2.05
CA LEU A 114 -6.18 0.73 1.33
C LEU A 114 -6.62 2.03 2.02
N SER A 115 -7.78 2.03 2.67
CA SER A 115 -8.21 3.15 3.52
C SER A 115 -7.27 3.34 4.71
N THR A 116 -6.88 2.24 5.36
CA THR A 116 -5.90 2.29 6.45
C THR A 116 -4.53 2.74 5.94
N ALA A 117 -4.08 2.24 4.80
CA ALA A 117 -2.82 2.63 4.19
C ALA A 117 -2.72 4.14 3.97
N ALA A 118 -3.78 4.74 3.45
CA ALA A 118 -3.82 6.17 3.16
C ALA A 118 -3.80 7.06 4.42
N MET A 119 -4.24 6.57 5.58
CA MET A 119 -4.16 7.32 6.84
C MET A 119 -2.73 7.65 7.25
N TYR A 120 -1.76 6.87 6.77
CA TYR A 120 -0.33 7.02 7.08
C TYR A 120 0.44 7.72 5.95
N TYR A 121 -0.24 8.34 4.98
CA TYR A 121 0.42 9.10 3.92
C TYR A 121 1.31 10.20 4.51
N GLY A 122 2.57 10.28 4.05
CA GLY A 122 3.54 11.24 4.55
C GLY A 122 4.28 10.81 5.82
N THR A 123 3.94 9.67 6.46
CA THR A 123 4.71 9.15 7.61
C THR A 123 6.16 8.93 7.21
N PRO A 124 7.14 9.45 7.99
CA PRO A 124 8.56 9.37 7.64
C PRO A 124 9.07 7.93 7.48
N TYR A 125 10.08 7.78 6.61
CA TYR A 125 10.79 6.51 6.46
C TYR A 125 11.88 6.35 7.52
N GLU A 126 11.96 5.16 8.11
CA GLU A 126 13.07 4.71 8.95
C GLU A 126 13.38 3.25 8.63
N TYR A 127 14.65 2.96 8.27
CA TYR A 127 15.07 1.58 8.04
C TYR A 127 15.09 0.78 9.33
N GLY A 128 14.33 -0.31 9.38
CA GLY A 128 14.19 -1.13 10.60
C GLY A 128 13.35 -0.44 11.67
N SER A 129 12.34 0.35 11.27
CA SER A 129 11.36 1.00 12.13
C SER A 129 10.80 0.08 13.22
N ASP A 130 10.38 0.65 14.33
CA ASP A 130 9.76 -0.09 15.43
C ASP A 130 8.40 -0.64 14.99
N ARG A 131 8.28 -1.96 14.97
CA ARG A 131 7.07 -2.69 14.55
C ARG A 131 5.86 -2.50 15.48
N SER A 132 6.03 -1.75 16.58
CA SER A 132 4.98 -1.41 17.55
C SER A 132 4.58 0.07 17.54
N ASP A 133 5.27 0.92 16.75
CA ASP A 133 5.05 2.37 16.69
C ASP A 133 4.90 2.85 15.23
N PRO A 134 3.77 3.48 14.85
CA PRO A 134 3.53 3.98 13.50
C PRO A 134 4.11 5.37 13.23
N SER A 135 5.00 5.89 14.07
CA SER A 135 5.63 7.21 13.88
C SER A 135 6.59 7.24 12.70
N THR A 136 7.16 6.08 12.34
CA THR A 136 8.02 5.86 11.18
C THR A 136 7.77 4.48 10.60
N PHE A 137 8.09 4.28 9.31
CA PHE A 137 7.97 2.98 8.65
C PHE A 137 9.16 2.68 7.73
N ASP A 138 9.60 1.42 7.70
CA ASP A 138 10.17 0.85 6.48
C ASP A 138 9.08 0.23 5.59
N CYS A 139 9.43 -0.23 4.38
CA CYS A 139 8.45 -0.70 3.41
C CYS A 139 7.63 -1.91 3.90
N SER A 140 8.26 -2.84 4.59
CA SER A 140 7.61 -4.06 5.07
C SER A 140 6.84 -3.86 6.36
N ASP A 141 7.31 -2.96 7.22
CA ASP A 141 6.56 -2.54 8.39
C ASP A 141 5.28 -1.84 8.00
N TYR A 142 5.36 -0.90 7.06
CA TYR A 142 4.19 -0.20 6.54
C TYR A 142 3.12 -1.15 6.00
N THR A 143 3.51 -2.13 5.17
CA THR A 143 2.56 -3.11 4.64
C THR A 143 1.98 -4.01 5.75
N ARG A 144 2.83 -4.51 6.66
CA ARG A 144 2.40 -5.30 7.81
C ARG A 144 1.42 -4.54 8.70
N TRP A 145 1.79 -3.31 9.09
CA TRP A 145 0.97 -2.43 9.91
C TRP A 145 -0.41 -2.19 9.30
N THR A 146 -0.44 -1.92 8.00
CA THR A 146 -1.68 -1.67 7.28
C THR A 146 -2.64 -2.86 7.35
N TYR A 147 -2.16 -4.09 7.13
CA TYR A 147 -3.00 -5.29 7.23
C TYR A 147 -3.40 -5.61 8.67
N LEU A 148 -2.48 -5.42 9.61
CA LEU A 148 -2.76 -5.67 11.03
C LEU A 148 -3.88 -4.76 11.55
N TYR A 149 -3.79 -3.47 11.27
CA TYR A 149 -4.77 -2.50 11.75
C TYR A 149 -6.08 -2.51 10.97
N ALA A 150 -6.03 -2.78 9.66
CA ALA A 150 -7.24 -2.87 8.85
C ALA A 150 -8.07 -4.12 9.14
N LEU A 151 -7.42 -5.26 9.35
CA LEU A 151 -8.06 -6.57 9.31
C LEU A 151 -7.64 -7.52 10.45
N GLY A 152 -6.74 -7.12 11.33
CA GLY A 152 -6.15 -8.01 12.34
C GLY A 152 -5.21 -9.07 11.75
N MET A 153 -4.72 -8.88 10.53
CA MET A 153 -3.84 -9.82 9.83
C MET A 153 -2.38 -9.43 10.06
N ASP A 154 -1.70 -10.17 10.93
CA ASP A 154 -0.27 -9.96 11.21
C ASP A 154 0.59 -10.66 10.17
N LEU A 155 1.05 -9.93 9.16
CA LEU A 155 1.91 -10.43 8.10
C LEU A 155 3.37 -10.59 8.58
N PRO A 156 4.20 -11.39 7.88
CA PRO A 156 5.63 -11.51 8.21
C PRO A 156 6.35 -10.16 8.27
N PRO A 157 7.43 -10.03 9.09
CA PRO A 157 8.02 -8.75 9.44
C PRO A 157 8.88 -8.09 8.35
N ASP A 158 9.28 -8.82 7.31
CA ASP A 158 10.16 -8.30 6.27
C ASP A 158 9.63 -8.62 4.85
N SER A 159 10.09 -7.87 3.84
CA SER A 159 9.59 -7.96 2.48
C SER A 159 9.81 -9.31 1.80
N ARG A 160 10.91 -10.03 2.13
CA ARG A 160 11.17 -11.37 1.57
C ARG A 160 10.20 -12.39 2.15
N SER A 161 10.00 -12.34 3.46
CA SER A 161 9.06 -13.22 4.16
C SER A 161 7.63 -12.94 3.74
N GLN A 162 7.23 -11.68 3.51
CA GLN A 162 5.93 -11.33 2.96
C GLN A 162 5.75 -11.83 1.51
N ALA A 163 6.79 -11.73 0.68
CA ALA A 163 6.76 -12.30 -0.67
C ALA A 163 6.66 -13.83 -0.65
N GLN A 164 7.35 -14.49 0.29
CA GLN A 164 7.25 -15.93 0.48
C GLN A 164 5.85 -16.32 0.96
N TYR A 165 5.25 -15.54 1.85
CA TYR A 165 3.87 -15.71 2.29
C TYR A 165 2.88 -15.67 1.10
N VAL A 166 2.99 -14.64 0.26
CA VAL A 166 2.17 -14.52 -0.97
C VAL A 166 2.38 -15.73 -1.87
N ARG A 167 3.63 -16.13 -2.13
CA ARG A 167 3.95 -17.30 -2.97
C ARG A 167 3.35 -18.60 -2.44
N ASN A 168 3.37 -18.79 -1.12
CA ASN A 168 2.92 -20.04 -0.50
C ASN A 168 1.40 -20.13 -0.39
N PHE A 169 0.75 -19.04 -0.03
CA PHE A 169 -0.65 -19.05 0.41
C PHE A 169 -1.62 -18.35 -0.54
N SER A 170 -1.18 -17.40 -1.35
CA SER A 170 -2.08 -16.73 -2.29
C SER A 170 -2.58 -17.68 -3.37
N SER A 171 -3.89 -17.62 -3.65
CA SER A 171 -4.48 -18.32 -4.80
C SER A 171 -4.16 -17.62 -6.13
N ARG A 172 -3.70 -16.36 -6.09
CA ARG A 172 -3.35 -15.56 -7.26
C ARG A 172 -1.98 -14.92 -7.09
N VAL A 173 -1.00 -15.50 -7.77
CA VAL A 173 0.41 -15.06 -7.79
C VAL A 173 0.82 -14.82 -9.24
N TYR A 174 1.56 -13.73 -9.50
CA TYR A 174 2.00 -13.36 -10.84
C TYR A 174 3.39 -12.74 -10.83
N THR A 175 4.06 -12.80 -11.98
CA THR A 175 5.40 -12.21 -12.22
C THR A 175 5.38 -11.12 -13.30
N ASP A 176 4.20 -10.81 -13.84
CA ASP A 176 3.93 -9.69 -14.71
C ASP A 176 3.13 -8.64 -13.91
N ILE A 177 3.72 -7.45 -13.71
CA ILE A 177 3.13 -6.39 -12.89
C ILE A 177 1.81 -5.85 -13.45
N HIS A 178 1.55 -6.02 -14.76
CA HIS A 178 0.29 -5.62 -15.39
C HIS A 178 -0.92 -6.47 -14.96
N GLN A 179 -0.68 -7.62 -14.30
CA GLN A 179 -1.71 -8.46 -13.71
C GLN A 179 -2.14 -7.99 -12.31
N ALA A 180 -1.51 -6.92 -11.79
CA ALA A 180 -1.79 -6.40 -10.45
C ALA A 180 -3.25 -5.96 -10.31
N GLN A 181 -3.86 -6.31 -9.19
CA GLN A 181 -5.20 -5.90 -8.83
C GLN A 181 -5.16 -5.10 -7.52
N ARG A 182 -6.13 -4.19 -7.40
CA ARG A 182 -6.27 -3.31 -6.24
C ARG A 182 -6.22 -4.10 -4.93
N GLY A 183 -5.32 -3.70 -4.01
CA GLY A 183 -5.08 -4.36 -2.74
C GLY A 183 -4.02 -5.47 -2.78
N ASP A 184 -3.35 -5.69 -3.92
CA ASP A 184 -2.24 -6.64 -3.99
C ASP A 184 -0.97 -6.09 -3.35
N LEU A 185 -0.16 -7.00 -2.82
CA LEU A 185 1.23 -6.72 -2.49
C LEU A 185 2.12 -6.91 -3.71
N LEU A 186 3.00 -5.95 -3.95
CA LEU A 186 4.02 -5.96 -5.00
C LEU A 186 5.40 -6.02 -4.37
N PHE A 187 6.29 -6.86 -4.94
CA PHE A 187 7.64 -7.09 -4.41
C PHE A 187 8.71 -6.87 -5.46
N PHE A 188 9.82 -6.25 -5.05
CA PHE A 188 10.84 -5.74 -5.94
C PHE A 188 12.25 -6.07 -5.44
N ILE A 189 13.20 -6.28 -6.37
CA ILE A 189 14.63 -6.29 -6.05
C ILE A 189 15.13 -4.88 -5.73
N GLY A 190 16.37 -4.78 -5.23
CA GLY A 190 17.00 -3.50 -4.92
C GLY A 190 17.08 -2.57 -6.13
N TYR A 191 17.00 -1.27 -5.85
CA TYR A 191 17.16 -0.22 -6.86
C TYR A 191 18.58 -0.23 -7.46
N ARG A 192 18.67 -0.07 -8.78
CA ARG A 192 19.93 -0.08 -9.55
C ARG A 192 20.05 1.09 -10.52
N GLY A 193 19.07 1.99 -10.55
CA GLY A 193 19.00 3.12 -11.47
C GLY A 193 17.63 3.24 -12.14
N GLY A 194 17.35 4.39 -12.75
CA GLY A 194 16.06 4.69 -13.41
C GLY A 194 15.89 4.03 -14.79
N GLN A 195 16.98 3.53 -15.40
CA GLN A 195 16.95 3.00 -16.76
C GLN A 195 16.78 1.47 -16.79
N PRO A 196 16.08 0.90 -17.80
CA PRO A 196 15.85 -0.54 -17.90
C PRO A 196 17.16 -1.34 -18.00
N ASP A 197 18.20 -0.77 -18.59
CA ASP A 197 19.50 -1.43 -18.74
C ASP A 197 20.18 -1.73 -17.40
N ALA A 198 19.91 -0.96 -16.35
CA ALA A 198 20.41 -1.23 -15.00
C ALA A 198 19.91 -2.57 -14.41
N TYR A 199 18.82 -3.10 -14.99
CA TYR A 199 18.20 -4.36 -14.56
C TYR A 199 18.44 -5.52 -15.53
N ARG A 200 19.17 -5.28 -16.64
CA ARG A 200 19.48 -6.33 -17.61
C ARG A 200 20.36 -7.40 -16.94
N GLY A 201 19.90 -8.66 -16.96
CA GLY A 201 20.56 -9.77 -16.29
C GLY A 201 20.50 -9.74 -14.75
N ALA A 202 19.76 -8.82 -14.16
CA ALA A 202 19.53 -8.81 -12.72
C ALA A 202 18.75 -10.05 -12.28
N SER A 203 19.25 -10.74 -11.27
CA SER A 203 18.54 -11.89 -10.70
C SER A 203 17.28 -11.41 -9.95
N LYS A 204 16.12 -11.85 -10.41
CA LYS A 204 14.83 -11.65 -9.76
C LYS A 204 14.46 -12.80 -8.82
N ALA A 205 15.45 -13.43 -8.20
CA ALA A 205 15.22 -14.45 -7.19
C ALA A 205 14.57 -13.86 -5.93
N MET A 206 13.73 -14.66 -5.26
CA MET A 206 13.01 -14.26 -4.04
C MET A 206 13.95 -13.71 -2.94
N GLY A 207 15.15 -14.29 -2.80
CA GLY A 207 16.16 -13.83 -1.84
C GLY A 207 16.72 -12.42 -2.11
N ASN A 208 16.55 -11.89 -3.31
CA ASN A 208 17.00 -10.55 -3.70
C ASN A 208 15.92 -9.47 -3.51
N ILE A 209 14.73 -9.84 -3.04
CA ILE A 209 13.67 -8.88 -2.72
C ILE A 209 14.14 -8.01 -1.56
N SER A 210 13.98 -6.70 -1.70
CA SER A 210 14.34 -5.70 -0.70
C SER A 210 13.30 -4.59 -0.54
N HIS A 211 12.20 -4.65 -1.30
CA HIS A 211 11.16 -3.64 -1.26
C HIS A 211 9.79 -4.23 -1.54
N CYS A 212 8.75 -3.61 -0.97
CA CYS A 212 7.35 -3.95 -1.19
C CYS A 212 6.45 -2.71 -1.09
N GLY A 213 5.21 -2.87 -1.58
CA GLY A 213 4.17 -1.85 -1.49
C GLY A 213 2.80 -2.42 -1.84
N LEU A 214 1.77 -1.60 -1.64
CA LEU A 214 0.35 -1.91 -1.87
C LEU A 214 -0.14 -1.30 -3.18
N TYR A 215 -0.67 -2.12 -4.07
CA TYR A 215 -1.20 -1.65 -5.35
C TYR A 215 -2.57 -0.99 -5.19
N LEU A 216 -2.68 0.25 -5.64
CA LEU A 216 -3.90 1.05 -5.54
C LEU A 216 -4.85 0.88 -6.74
N GLY A 217 -4.40 0.21 -7.80
CA GLY A 217 -5.07 0.23 -9.10
C GLY A 217 -4.52 1.34 -10.00
N ASN A 218 -4.89 1.29 -11.29
CA ASN A 218 -4.55 2.29 -12.29
C ASN A 218 -3.04 2.63 -12.39
N GLY A 219 -2.19 1.61 -12.24
CA GLY A 219 -0.74 1.78 -12.31
C GLY A 219 -0.11 2.49 -11.12
N LYS A 220 -0.77 2.58 -9.98
CA LYS A 220 -0.28 3.27 -8.78
C LYS A 220 -0.06 2.32 -7.62
N MET A 221 0.95 2.64 -6.81
CA MET A 221 1.29 1.90 -5.60
C MET A 221 1.52 2.89 -4.45
N ILE A 222 1.02 2.57 -3.26
CA ILE A 222 1.38 3.29 -2.02
C ILE A 222 2.44 2.47 -1.28
N HIS A 223 3.52 3.14 -0.88
CA HIS A 223 4.67 2.52 -0.23
C HIS A 223 5.54 3.56 0.48
N THR A 224 6.57 3.10 1.17
CA THR A 224 7.66 3.96 1.68
C THR A 224 9.00 3.32 1.32
N ALA A 225 9.95 4.09 0.80
CA ALA A 225 11.17 3.54 0.17
C ALA A 225 12.48 4.04 0.78
N SER A 226 12.57 5.29 1.22
CA SER A 226 13.78 5.85 1.82
C SER A 226 13.49 7.21 2.51
N VAL A 227 14.39 7.64 3.38
CA VAL A 227 14.38 9.01 3.98
C VAL A 227 14.32 10.07 2.88
N ARG A 228 15.01 9.85 1.78
CA ARG A 228 15.15 10.82 0.69
C ARG A 228 13.86 10.99 -0.11
N THR A 229 13.03 9.95 -0.20
CA THR A 229 11.72 10.00 -0.86
C THR A 229 10.62 10.55 0.03
N GLY A 230 10.91 10.92 1.29
CA GLY A 230 10.00 11.64 2.17
C GLY A 230 8.98 10.77 2.92
N GLY A 231 9.13 9.44 2.93
CA GLY A 231 8.24 8.55 3.69
C GLY A 231 7.15 7.88 2.84
N VAL A 232 5.97 7.65 3.44
CA VAL A 232 4.84 6.99 2.76
C VAL A 232 4.30 7.89 1.65
N ARG A 233 4.26 7.35 0.42
CA ARG A 233 3.91 8.08 -0.80
C ARG A 233 3.24 7.19 -1.84
N ILE A 234 2.74 7.80 -2.91
CA ILE A 234 2.14 7.11 -4.05
C ILE A 234 3.01 7.33 -5.28
N ASP A 235 3.40 6.23 -5.95
CA ASP A 235 4.20 6.25 -7.17
C ASP A 235 3.52 5.47 -8.29
N ASN A 236 3.82 5.86 -9.54
CA ASN A 236 3.47 5.04 -10.70
C ASN A 236 4.37 3.80 -10.72
N VAL A 237 3.83 2.65 -11.15
CA VAL A 237 4.59 1.39 -11.22
C VAL A 237 4.94 0.96 -12.63
N PHE A 238 4.38 1.60 -13.66
CA PHE A 238 4.61 1.26 -15.07
C PHE A 238 5.61 2.23 -15.71
N ASP A 239 6.34 1.73 -16.71
CA ASP A 239 7.30 2.47 -17.55
C ASP A 239 8.45 3.12 -16.76
N ASN A 240 8.83 2.55 -15.63
CA ASN A 240 9.91 3.05 -14.77
C ASN A 240 10.63 1.93 -14.01
N HIS A 241 11.57 2.32 -13.15
CA HIS A 241 12.38 1.37 -12.37
C HIS A 241 11.57 0.40 -11.49
N LEU A 242 10.34 0.74 -11.07
CA LEU A 242 9.49 -0.18 -10.31
C LEU A 242 9.08 -1.37 -11.18
N GLU A 243 8.67 -1.14 -12.42
CA GLU A 243 8.39 -2.22 -13.36
C GLU A 243 9.63 -3.06 -13.65
N TYR A 244 10.77 -2.41 -13.93
CA TYR A 244 11.99 -3.12 -14.32
C TYR A 244 12.54 -4.03 -13.23
N ARG A 245 12.34 -3.70 -11.96
CA ARG A 245 12.79 -4.46 -10.79
C ARG A 245 11.72 -5.33 -10.13
N PHE A 246 10.50 -5.37 -10.67
CA PHE A 246 9.42 -6.21 -10.16
C PHE A 246 9.78 -7.70 -10.21
N VAL A 247 9.42 -8.43 -9.15
CA VAL A 247 9.70 -9.87 -8.99
C VAL A 247 8.40 -10.67 -9.00
N ILE A 248 7.49 -10.34 -8.09
CA ILE A 248 6.28 -11.10 -7.83
C ILE A 248 5.22 -10.19 -7.20
N GLY A 249 3.97 -10.48 -7.44
CA GLY A 249 2.84 -9.86 -6.76
C GLY A 249 1.73 -10.86 -6.50
N GLY A 250 0.81 -10.48 -5.63
CA GLY A 250 -0.38 -11.29 -5.35
C GLY A 250 -1.18 -10.77 -4.15
N SER A 251 -2.34 -11.36 -3.97
CA SER A 251 -3.26 -11.00 -2.90
C SER A 251 -3.01 -11.84 -1.65
N VAL A 252 -2.95 -11.21 -0.49
CA VAL A 252 -3.02 -11.92 0.81
C VAL A 252 -4.45 -12.10 1.30
N LEU A 253 -5.44 -11.57 0.57
CA LEU A 253 -6.86 -11.68 0.86
C LEU A 253 -7.55 -12.84 0.10
N GLN A 254 -6.86 -13.44 -0.86
CA GLN A 254 -7.33 -14.55 -1.69
C GLN A 254 -6.38 -15.74 -1.46
N LEU A 255 -6.60 -16.45 -0.36
CA LEU A 255 -5.78 -17.60 0.02
C LEU A 255 -6.28 -18.89 -0.68
N LYS A 256 -5.35 -19.88 -0.81
CA LYS A 256 -5.64 -21.21 -1.37
C LYS A 256 -6.51 -22.02 -0.43
#